data_457bb5737b4e467634b0b8a9222f3cbb
#
_entry.id   457bb5737b4e467634b0b8a9222f3cbb
#
_cell.length_a   1.000
_cell.length_b   1.000
_cell.length_c   1.000
_cell.angle_alpha   90.00
_cell.angle_beta   90.00
_cell.angle_gamma   90.00
#
_symmetry.space_group_name_H-M   'P 1'
#
loop_
_entity.id
_entity.type
_entity.pdbx_description
1 polymer ?
#
loop_
_entity_poly.entity_id
_entity_poly.type
_entity_poly.pdbx_seq_one_letter_code
_entity_poly.pdbx_strand_id
1 'polypeptide(L)'
;MLGTALTGCGSKDAATKTPAENTQQTAPVQQEQSQTEKALALINTFATGDTDTARSLLADGYIQHNLAYGTGADAFIGSVEYLASADVKTTVNNIRAFEDGDKVFLQTIYNFAGAGEQVAFDIFRFDGDGKIAEHWDVMETIADQSTWQNQNGKF
;
A
#
# COMPACT_ATOMS: atom_id res chain seq x y z
N MET A 1 44.62 22.58 -76.22
CA MET A 1 45.43 21.38 -76.51
C MET A 1 44.95 20.33 -75.55
N LEU A 2 44.22 19.38 -76.01
CA LEU A 2 44.50 17.95 -76.07
C LEU A 2 44.83 17.40 -74.62
N GLY A 3 44.23 16.38 -74.14
CA GLY A 3 43.63 15.21 -74.75
C GLY A 3 42.94 14.34 -73.68
N THR A 4 42.01 13.73 -74.17
CA THR A 4 41.40 12.44 -74.02
C THR A 4 42.05 11.39 -73.06
N ALA A 5 41.26 10.63 -72.36
CA ALA A 5 40.84 9.24 -72.50
C ALA A 5 40.31 8.68 -71.21
N LEU A 6 39.10 8.27 -71.13
CA LEU A 6 38.43 6.95 -71.15
C LEU A 6 39.08 5.81 -70.33
N THR A 7 38.19 5.26 -69.61
CA THR A 7 37.84 3.85 -69.31
C THR A 7 38.04 3.38 -67.89
N GLY A 8 36.99 2.75 -67.37
CA GLY A 8 37.09 1.63 -66.48
C GLY A 8 35.90 1.42 -65.58
N CYS A 9 34.96 0.62 -66.06
CA CYS A 9 33.87 -0.01 -65.36
C CYS A 9 34.34 -0.79 -64.13
N GLY A 10 33.56 -0.77 -63.06
CA GLY A 10 33.79 -1.65 -61.91
C GLY A 10 32.69 -1.48 -60.86
N SER A 11 31.54 -2.09 -61.14
CA SER A 11 30.48 -2.31 -60.13
C SER A 11 31.00 -3.18 -59.00
N LYS A 12 30.85 -2.74 -57.76
CA LYS A 12 30.81 -3.64 -56.58
C LYS A 12 29.75 -3.15 -55.66
N ASP A 13 28.68 -3.96 -55.55
CA ASP A 13 27.61 -3.90 -54.60
C ASP A 13 28.16 -3.81 -53.17
N ALA A 14 27.92 -2.70 -52.51
CA ALA A 14 28.13 -2.58 -51.06
C ALA A 14 26.79 -2.81 -50.38
N ALA A 15 26.61 -4.01 -49.86
CA ALA A 15 25.46 -4.36 -48.99
C ALA A 15 25.47 -3.48 -47.74
N THR A 16 24.49 -2.60 -47.66
CA THR A 16 24.20 -1.78 -46.48
C THR A 16 23.68 -2.70 -45.38
N LYS A 17 24.48 -2.99 -44.39
CA LYS A 17 24.02 -3.63 -43.17
C LYS A 17 23.23 -2.61 -42.35
N THR A 18 21.93 -2.78 -42.28
CA THR A 18 21.05 -2.10 -41.32
C THR A 18 21.47 -2.53 -39.91
N PRO A 19 21.70 -1.60 -38.95
CA PRO A 19 21.90 -1.97 -37.54
C PRO A 19 20.62 -2.56 -37.00
N ALA A 20 20.68 -3.74 -36.39
CA ALA A 20 19.58 -4.33 -35.67
C ALA A 20 19.26 -3.42 -34.45
N GLU A 21 18.06 -2.90 -34.46
CA GLU A 21 17.46 -2.13 -33.36
C GLU A 21 17.32 -3.10 -32.18
N ASN A 22 18.20 -2.94 -31.18
CA ASN A 22 18.17 -3.67 -29.94
C ASN A 22 17.05 -3.06 -29.06
N THR A 23 15.83 -3.51 -29.27
CA THR A 23 14.71 -3.22 -28.37
C THR A 23 14.97 -3.95 -27.04
N GLN A 24 15.70 -3.32 -26.13
CA GLN A 24 15.73 -3.70 -24.72
C GLN A 24 14.34 -3.46 -24.16
N GLN A 25 13.56 -4.52 -24.07
CA GLN A 25 12.29 -4.57 -23.34
C GLN A 25 12.62 -4.40 -21.86
N THR A 26 12.56 -3.17 -21.36
CA THR A 26 12.65 -2.89 -19.93
C THR A 26 11.45 -3.54 -19.27
N ALA A 27 11.70 -4.53 -18.41
CA ALA A 27 10.69 -5.08 -17.53
C ALA A 27 10.01 -3.92 -16.75
N PRO A 28 8.69 -3.99 -16.49
CA PRO A 28 8.01 -2.96 -15.72
C PRO A 28 8.69 -2.84 -14.36
N VAL A 29 9.21 -1.66 -14.04
CA VAL A 29 9.67 -1.32 -12.70
C VAL A 29 8.45 -1.39 -11.82
N GLN A 30 8.34 -2.42 -10.98
CA GLN A 30 7.34 -2.46 -9.92
C GLN A 30 7.65 -1.29 -9.00
N GLN A 31 6.80 -0.28 -9.01
CA GLN A 31 6.90 0.84 -8.09
C GLN A 31 6.66 0.30 -6.69
N GLU A 32 7.65 0.42 -5.82
CA GLU A 32 7.52 0.01 -4.42
C GLU A 32 6.41 0.84 -3.77
N GLN A 33 5.50 0.19 -3.03
CA GLN A 33 4.42 0.86 -2.32
C GLN A 33 4.99 1.81 -1.27
N SER A 34 4.43 3.01 -1.16
CA SER A 34 4.74 3.96 -0.08
C SER A 34 4.33 3.39 1.28
N GLN A 35 4.87 3.94 2.37
CA GLN A 35 4.48 3.56 3.73
C GLN A 35 2.97 3.79 3.94
N THR A 36 2.43 4.90 3.44
CA THR A 36 1.00 5.20 3.48
C THR A 36 0.17 4.13 2.77
N GLU A 37 0.55 3.73 1.55
CA GLU A 37 -0.16 2.66 0.82
C GLU A 37 -0.12 1.33 1.56
N LYS A 38 1.01 0.98 2.18
CA LYS A 38 1.15 -0.23 3.00
C LYS A 38 0.26 -0.18 4.26
N ALA A 39 0.23 0.96 4.97
CA ALA A 39 -0.62 1.13 6.15
C ALA A 39 -2.11 1.02 5.79
N LEU A 40 -2.53 1.67 4.70
CA LEU A 40 -3.91 1.57 4.19
C LEU A 40 -4.26 0.15 3.74
N ALA A 41 -3.34 -0.55 3.07
CA ALA A 41 -3.53 -1.94 2.69
C ALA A 41 -3.70 -2.84 3.93
N LEU A 42 -2.88 -2.62 4.98
CA LEU A 42 -2.98 -3.39 6.23
C LEU A 42 -4.34 -3.22 6.89
N ILE A 43 -4.81 -1.99 7.13
CA ILE A 43 -6.12 -1.78 7.79
C ILE A 43 -7.28 -2.30 6.93
N ASN A 44 -7.15 -2.25 5.60
CA ASN A 44 -8.18 -2.77 4.70
C ASN A 44 -8.33 -4.29 4.76
N THR A 45 -7.32 -5.02 5.30
CA THR A 45 -7.44 -6.48 5.51
C THR A 45 -8.55 -6.84 6.49
N PHE A 46 -8.92 -5.95 7.42
CA PHE A 46 -10.09 -6.14 8.30
C PHE A 46 -11.41 -6.23 7.53
N ALA A 47 -11.52 -5.54 6.39
CA ALA A 47 -12.71 -5.59 5.54
C ALA A 47 -12.66 -6.75 4.52
N THR A 48 -11.48 -7.07 4.00
CA THR A 48 -11.30 -8.08 2.94
C THR A 48 -11.08 -9.49 3.45
N GLY A 49 -10.53 -9.63 4.66
CA GLY A 49 -10.09 -10.93 5.20
C GLY A 49 -8.78 -11.43 4.58
N ASP A 50 -8.02 -10.57 3.89
CA ASP A 50 -6.77 -10.94 3.20
C ASP A 50 -5.61 -11.09 4.19
N THR A 51 -5.45 -12.28 4.74
CA THR A 51 -4.40 -12.62 5.69
C THR A 51 -3.02 -12.68 5.05
N ASP A 52 -2.91 -13.00 3.77
CA ASP A 52 -1.63 -13.06 3.07
C ASP A 52 -1.05 -11.66 2.90
N THR A 53 -1.87 -10.71 2.49
CA THR A 53 -1.48 -9.28 2.46
C THR A 53 -1.08 -8.80 3.85
N ALA A 54 -1.88 -9.05 4.89
CA ALA A 54 -1.55 -8.64 6.25
C ALA A 54 -0.18 -9.20 6.69
N ARG A 55 0.05 -10.50 6.50
CA ARG A 55 1.31 -11.17 6.85
C ARG A 55 2.51 -10.59 6.07
N SER A 56 2.32 -10.26 4.81
CA SER A 56 3.37 -9.70 3.97
C SER A 56 3.82 -8.30 4.40
N LEU A 57 2.94 -7.54 5.04
CA LEU A 57 3.18 -6.15 5.46
C LEU A 57 3.76 -6.04 6.88
N LEU A 58 3.47 -7.00 7.76
CA LEU A 58 3.92 -6.98 9.16
C LEU A 58 5.35 -7.47 9.30
N ALA A 59 6.10 -6.87 10.23
CA ALA A 59 7.40 -7.37 10.69
C ALA A 59 7.21 -8.61 11.58
N ASP A 60 8.19 -9.53 11.61
CA ASP A 60 8.16 -10.72 12.46
C ASP A 60 8.00 -10.36 13.95
N GLY A 61 8.60 -9.25 14.37
CA GLY A 61 8.55 -8.72 15.74
C GLY A 61 7.48 -7.65 15.95
N TYR A 62 6.39 -7.64 15.17
CA TYR A 62 5.34 -6.62 15.28
C TYR A 62 4.81 -6.44 16.70
N ILE A 63 4.74 -5.20 17.16
CA ILE A 63 4.28 -4.81 18.49
C ILE A 63 2.96 -4.06 18.40
N GLN A 64 1.94 -4.56 19.11
CA GLN A 64 0.65 -3.92 19.27
C GLN A 64 0.58 -3.18 20.61
N HIS A 65 0.26 -1.88 20.58
CA HIS A 65 0.11 -1.06 21.78
C HIS A 65 -1.34 -0.84 22.21
N ASN A 66 -2.33 -1.25 21.42
CA ASN A 66 -3.70 -1.29 21.88
C ASN A 66 -3.88 -2.47 22.83
N LEU A 67 -4.12 -2.16 24.12
CA LEU A 67 -4.17 -3.16 25.21
C LEU A 67 -5.36 -4.13 25.12
N ALA A 68 -6.32 -3.86 24.23
CA ALA A 68 -7.46 -4.77 24.01
C ALA A 68 -7.11 -5.95 23.09
N TYR A 69 -5.96 -5.90 22.39
CA TYR A 69 -5.57 -6.90 21.39
C TYR A 69 -4.24 -7.57 21.77
N GLY A 70 -4.04 -8.79 21.24
CA GLY A 70 -2.76 -9.49 21.38
C GLY A 70 -1.66 -8.84 20.55
N THR A 71 -0.40 -8.98 20.99
CA THR A 71 0.77 -8.53 20.25
C THR A 71 1.30 -9.61 19.31
N GLY A 72 2.05 -9.21 18.29
CA GLY A 72 2.63 -10.08 17.27
C GLY A 72 1.77 -10.22 16.02
N ALA A 73 2.41 -10.56 14.91
CA ALA A 73 1.75 -10.70 13.61
C ALA A 73 0.62 -11.73 13.62
N ASP A 74 0.81 -12.86 14.32
CA ASP A 74 -0.21 -13.91 14.37
C ASP A 74 -1.49 -13.46 15.10
N ALA A 75 -1.37 -12.61 16.14
CA ALA A 75 -2.53 -12.04 16.81
C ALA A 75 -3.30 -11.08 15.89
N PHE A 76 -2.59 -10.27 15.09
CA PHE A 76 -3.21 -9.42 14.08
C PHE A 76 -3.95 -10.26 13.03
N ILE A 77 -3.31 -11.30 12.48
CA ILE A 77 -3.90 -12.22 11.50
C ILE A 77 -5.17 -12.87 12.07
N GLY A 78 -5.12 -13.36 13.33
CA GLY A 78 -6.29 -13.92 13.99
C GLY A 78 -7.46 -12.94 14.09
N SER A 79 -7.19 -11.64 14.26
CA SER A 79 -8.23 -10.60 14.25
C SER A 79 -8.83 -10.42 12.85
N VAL A 80 -8.01 -10.47 11.80
CA VAL A 80 -8.47 -10.41 10.40
C VAL A 80 -9.39 -11.61 10.09
N GLU A 81 -8.97 -12.82 10.47
CA GLU A 81 -9.76 -14.05 10.28
C GLU A 81 -11.09 -14.01 11.03
N TYR A 82 -11.05 -13.55 12.30
CA TYR A 82 -12.26 -13.40 13.10
C TYR A 82 -13.27 -12.46 12.45
N LEU A 83 -12.84 -11.27 12.02
CA LEU A 83 -13.71 -10.30 11.36
C LEU A 83 -14.22 -10.79 10.00
N ALA A 84 -13.39 -11.51 9.25
CA ALA A 84 -13.79 -12.11 7.98
C ALA A 84 -14.88 -13.18 8.14
N SER A 85 -14.90 -13.89 9.28
CA SER A 85 -15.89 -14.91 9.59
C SER A 85 -17.26 -14.35 10.02
N ALA A 86 -17.33 -13.06 10.38
CA ALA A 86 -18.56 -12.44 10.85
C ALA A 86 -19.63 -12.32 9.74
N ASP A 87 -20.91 -12.46 10.12
CA ASP A 87 -22.05 -12.31 9.20
C ASP A 87 -22.12 -10.90 8.63
N VAL A 88 -21.95 -9.89 9.49
CA VAL A 88 -21.87 -8.48 9.09
C VAL A 88 -20.41 -8.14 8.82
N LYS A 89 -20.15 -7.69 7.61
CA LYS A 89 -18.77 -7.37 7.20
C LYS A 89 -18.29 -6.07 7.82
N THR A 90 -17.01 -6.07 8.16
CA THR A 90 -16.29 -4.88 8.60
C THR A 90 -16.22 -3.87 7.45
N THR A 91 -16.40 -2.59 7.78
CA THR A 91 -16.12 -1.49 6.86
C THR A 91 -14.94 -0.67 7.38
N VAL A 92 -14.10 -0.20 6.46
CA VAL A 92 -12.94 0.64 6.71
C VAL A 92 -13.03 1.84 5.78
N ASN A 93 -13.10 3.03 6.34
CA ASN A 93 -13.16 4.27 5.56
C ASN A 93 -12.09 5.23 6.08
N ASN A 94 -10.93 5.29 5.40
CA ASN A 94 -9.87 6.23 5.74
C ASN A 94 -10.26 7.64 5.31
N ILE A 95 -10.19 8.58 6.25
CA ILE A 95 -10.54 10.00 6.03
C ILE A 95 -9.32 10.78 5.59
N ARG A 96 -8.17 10.53 6.23
CA ARG A 96 -6.89 11.18 5.90
C ARG A 96 -5.72 10.38 6.40
N ALA A 97 -4.59 10.58 5.74
CA ALA A 97 -3.32 9.98 6.09
C ALA A 97 -2.22 11.04 6.06
N PHE A 98 -1.25 10.92 6.96
CA PHE A 98 -0.06 11.75 7.03
C PHE A 98 1.15 10.86 7.25
N GLU A 99 2.27 11.17 6.59
CA GLU A 99 3.52 10.46 6.72
C GLU A 99 4.57 11.39 7.32
N ASP A 100 5.29 10.92 8.35
CA ASP A 100 6.37 11.64 9.00
C ASP A 100 7.51 10.67 9.34
N GLY A 101 8.57 10.72 8.55
CA GLY A 101 9.73 9.84 8.70
C GLY A 101 9.37 8.37 8.52
N ASP A 102 9.54 7.58 9.59
CA ASP A 102 9.21 6.16 9.64
C ASP A 102 7.78 5.87 10.10
N LYS A 103 6.92 6.90 10.19
CA LYS A 103 5.57 6.76 10.73
C LYS A 103 4.50 7.22 9.77
N VAL A 104 3.38 6.50 9.79
CA VAL A 104 2.15 6.88 9.10
C VAL A 104 1.04 7.06 10.13
N PHE A 105 0.35 8.20 10.04
CA PHE A 105 -0.81 8.55 10.86
C PHE A 105 -2.05 8.44 10.01
N LEU A 106 -3.04 7.68 10.45
CA LEU A 106 -4.33 7.54 9.80
C LEU A 106 -5.44 8.07 10.70
N GLN A 107 -6.41 8.76 10.12
CA GLN A 107 -7.72 8.95 10.73
C GLN A 107 -8.72 8.12 9.93
N THR A 108 -9.32 7.13 10.59
CA THR A 108 -10.15 6.13 9.92
C THR A 108 -11.46 5.93 10.68
N ILE A 109 -12.54 5.68 9.95
CA ILE A 109 -13.80 5.20 10.51
C ILE A 109 -13.86 3.70 10.26
N TYR A 110 -14.03 2.95 11.33
CA TYR A 110 -14.26 1.52 11.32
C TYR A 110 -15.67 1.20 11.75
N ASN A 111 -16.26 0.16 11.16
CA ASN A 111 -17.40 -0.54 11.74
C ASN A 111 -17.08 -2.03 11.74
N PHE A 112 -16.52 -2.50 12.86
CA PHE A 112 -16.09 -3.88 13.01
C PHE A 112 -17.29 -4.79 13.20
N ALA A 113 -17.55 -5.67 12.22
CA ALA A 113 -18.61 -6.66 12.26
C ALA A 113 -20.00 -6.08 12.64
N GLY A 114 -20.28 -4.83 12.29
CA GLY A 114 -21.56 -4.19 12.60
C GLY A 114 -21.72 -3.69 14.03
N ALA A 115 -20.63 -3.62 14.82
CA ALA A 115 -20.68 -3.17 16.22
C ALA A 115 -20.95 -1.65 16.40
N GLY A 116 -21.06 -0.91 15.31
CA GLY A 116 -21.20 0.55 15.28
C GLY A 116 -19.95 1.27 14.81
N GLU A 117 -20.11 2.49 14.33
CA GLU A 117 -18.99 3.27 13.82
C GLU A 117 -18.07 3.77 14.94
N GLN A 118 -16.79 3.64 14.71
CA GLN A 118 -15.72 4.13 15.58
C GLN A 118 -14.76 4.97 14.76
N VAL A 119 -14.39 6.14 15.26
CA VAL A 119 -13.27 6.90 14.71
C VAL A 119 -12.00 6.45 15.42
N ALA A 120 -10.96 6.19 14.65
CA ALA A 120 -9.64 5.85 15.16
C ALA A 120 -8.59 6.84 14.64
N PHE A 121 -7.58 7.07 15.48
CA PHE A 121 -6.31 7.66 15.10
C PHE A 121 -5.24 6.60 15.28
N ASP A 122 -4.83 6.01 14.15
CA ASP A 122 -3.83 4.95 14.10
C ASP A 122 -2.46 5.55 13.82
N ILE A 123 -1.42 5.00 14.44
CA ILE A 123 -0.02 5.31 14.13
C ILE A 123 0.69 4.00 13.84
N PHE A 124 1.26 3.89 12.65
CA PHE A 124 2.09 2.76 12.23
C PHE A 124 3.54 3.20 12.12
N ARG A 125 4.47 2.46 12.73
CA ARG A 125 5.91 2.66 12.53
C ARG A 125 6.45 1.56 11.63
N PHE A 126 7.28 1.96 10.68
CA PHE A 126 7.96 1.10 9.75
C PHE A 126 9.40 0.83 10.19
N ASP A 127 9.90 -0.37 9.93
CA ASP A 127 11.30 -0.73 10.12
C ASP A 127 12.15 -0.43 8.88
N GLY A 128 13.46 -0.75 8.95
CA GLY A 128 14.40 -0.54 7.86
C GLY A 128 14.14 -1.38 6.60
N ASP A 129 13.36 -2.44 6.73
CA ASP A 129 12.96 -3.32 5.62
C ASP A 129 11.60 -2.92 5.02
N GLY A 130 11.04 -1.79 5.49
CA GLY A 130 9.76 -1.27 5.03
C GLY A 130 8.57 -2.11 5.46
N LYS A 131 8.69 -2.84 6.58
CA LYS A 131 7.61 -3.59 7.23
C LYS A 131 7.01 -2.78 8.37
N ILE A 132 5.74 -3.01 8.67
CA ILE A 132 5.06 -2.40 9.81
C ILE A 132 5.49 -3.13 11.08
N ALA A 133 6.23 -2.44 11.94
CA ALA A 133 6.85 -2.98 13.14
C ALA A 133 6.09 -2.66 14.43
N GLU A 134 5.35 -1.55 14.47
CA GLU A 134 4.57 -1.15 15.66
C GLU A 134 3.29 -0.44 15.25
N HIS A 135 2.29 -0.55 16.12
CA HIS A 135 1.00 0.10 15.97
C HIS A 135 0.48 0.64 17.31
N TRP A 136 0.08 1.90 17.32
CA TRP A 136 -0.69 2.55 18.39
C TRP A 136 -1.99 3.05 17.81
N ASP A 137 -3.03 3.04 18.62
CA ASP A 137 -4.29 3.69 18.27
C ASP A 137 -4.99 4.35 19.46
N VAL A 138 -5.89 5.25 19.14
CA VAL A 138 -6.93 5.74 20.04
C VAL A 138 -8.24 5.67 19.30
N MET A 139 -9.21 4.99 19.89
CA MET A 139 -10.51 4.77 19.26
C MET A 139 -11.64 5.35 20.11
N GLU A 140 -12.64 5.92 19.45
CA GLU A 140 -13.85 6.40 20.10
C GLU A 140 -15.09 5.99 19.30
N THR A 141 -16.09 5.44 19.98
CA THR A 141 -17.39 5.18 19.36
C THR A 141 -18.04 6.49 18.97
N ILE A 142 -18.53 6.59 17.74
CA ILE A 142 -19.29 7.75 17.27
C ILE A 142 -20.69 7.65 17.85
N ALA A 143 -21.01 8.57 18.77
CA ALA A 143 -22.31 8.62 19.42
C ALA A 143 -23.42 8.91 18.41
N ASP A 144 -24.66 8.53 18.75
CA ASP A 144 -25.85 8.89 17.97
C ASP A 144 -25.94 10.41 17.79
N GLN A 145 -26.16 10.84 16.55
CA GLN A 145 -26.19 12.26 16.18
C GLN A 145 -27.20 13.08 17.00
N SER A 146 -28.29 12.46 17.45
CA SER A 146 -29.29 13.13 18.28
C SER A 146 -28.73 13.57 19.65
N THR A 147 -27.63 13.02 20.09
CA THR A 147 -26.94 13.34 21.34
C THR A 147 -25.87 14.41 21.21
N TRP A 148 -25.54 14.83 19.99
CA TRP A 148 -24.44 15.75 19.74
C TRP A 148 -24.76 17.18 20.23
N GLN A 149 -23.77 17.78 20.91
CA GLN A 149 -23.85 19.18 21.36
C GLN A 149 -23.50 20.17 20.24
N ASN A 150 -22.91 19.70 19.17
CA ASN A 150 -22.60 20.44 17.93
C ASN A 150 -22.71 19.51 16.73
N GLN A 151 -22.74 20.05 15.52
CA GLN A 151 -22.93 19.29 14.29
C GLN A 151 -21.64 19.21 13.45
N ASN A 152 -20.46 19.38 14.07
CA ASN A 152 -19.18 19.38 13.33
C ASN A 152 -18.70 17.98 12.93
N GLY A 153 -19.21 16.94 13.60
CA GLY A 153 -18.77 15.56 13.37
C GLY A 153 -17.40 15.24 14.01
N LYS A 154 -16.86 14.10 13.64
CA LYS A 154 -15.54 13.60 14.12
C LYS A 154 -14.46 13.68 13.05
N PHE A 155 -14.76 14.16 11.85
CA PHE A 155 -13.85 14.15 10.70
C PHE A 155 -14.19 15.22 9.65
#